data_d6dec62b7c808f9dfd585ed659097ad2
#
_entry.id   d6dec62b7c808f9dfd585ed659097ad2
#
_cell.length_a   1.000
_cell.length_b   1.000
_cell.length_c   1.000
_cell.angle_alpha   90.00
_cell.angle_beta   90.00
_cell.angle_gamma   90.00
#
_symmetry.space_group_name_H-M   'P 1'
#
loop_
_entity.id
_entity.type
_entity.pdbx_description
1 polymer ?
#
loop_
_entity_poly.entity_id
_entity_poly.type
_entity_poly.pdbx_seq_one_letter_code
_entity_poly.pdbx_strand_id
1 'polypeptide(L)'
;MVDNIKDIKDKFSGFTPYINGYQNMKRASVLIPIIKRNNSYEILFEVRAKTLRSQPNEIAFPGGKIEKGEDPQTACIRETCEEIGITQDDIEIISPLDLYLNHSNLIIHPFLGIIKESALKNDIKN
;
A
#
# COMPACT_ATOMS: atom_id res chain seq x y z
N MET A 1 7.25 -25.54 -33.99
CA MET A 1 7.96 -24.45 -34.69
C MET A 1 6.97 -23.47 -35.28
N VAL A 2 7.29 -22.20 -35.27
CA VAL A 2 6.44 -21.16 -35.88
C VAL A 2 6.73 -21.15 -37.40
N ASP A 3 5.70 -21.37 -38.19
CA ASP A 3 5.85 -21.48 -39.66
C ASP A 3 5.60 -20.18 -40.40
N ASN A 4 4.95 -19.17 -39.80
CA ASN A 4 4.66 -17.92 -40.47
C ASN A 4 4.30 -16.82 -39.46
N ILE A 5 4.12 -15.60 -40.00
CA ILE A 5 3.84 -14.42 -39.18
C ILE A 5 2.47 -14.51 -38.44
N LYS A 6 1.53 -15.25 -39.03
CA LYS A 6 0.22 -15.42 -38.40
C LYS A 6 0.34 -16.15 -37.08
N ASP A 7 1.18 -17.18 -37.03
CA ASP A 7 1.40 -17.95 -35.79
C ASP A 7 1.99 -17.08 -34.70
N ILE A 8 2.89 -16.18 -35.06
CA ILE A 8 3.49 -15.24 -34.11
C ILE A 8 2.42 -14.30 -33.57
N LYS A 9 1.59 -13.75 -34.44
CA LYS A 9 0.50 -12.86 -34.03
C LYS A 9 -0.48 -13.55 -33.11
N ASP A 10 -0.83 -14.79 -33.43
CA ASP A 10 -1.77 -15.56 -32.59
C ASP A 10 -1.22 -15.81 -31.20
N LYS A 11 0.09 -16.10 -31.10
CA LYS A 11 0.72 -16.33 -29.81
C LYS A 11 0.71 -15.10 -28.91
N PHE A 12 0.82 -13.92 -29.48
CA PHE A 12 0.86 -12.67 -28.70
C PHE A 12 -0.48 -11.97 -28.63
N SER A 13 -1.52 -12.55 -29.23
CA SER A 13 -2.86 -12.02 -29.13
C SER A 13 -3.30 -12.02 -27.66
N GLY A 14 -3.73 -10.87 -27.18
CA GLY A 14 -4.15 -10.71 -25.78
C GLY A 14 -3.03 -10.60 -24.76
N PHE A 15 -1.80 -10.49 -25.24
CA PHE A 15 -0.67 -10.31 -24.33
C PHE A 15 -0.78 -8.99 -23.56
N THR A 16 -0.64 -9.07 -22.24
CA THR A 16 -0.60 -7.89 -21.36
C THR A 16 0.79 -7.82 -20.75
N PRO A 17 1.50 -6.71 -20.95
CA PRO A 17 2.83 -6.59 -20.36
C PRO A 17 2.77 -6.46 -18.83
N TYR A 18 3.80 -6.96 -18.16
CA TYR A 18 3.97 -6.81 -16.73
C TYR A 18 5.48 -6.76 -16.42
N ILE A 19 5.78 -6.45 -15.16
CA ILE A 19 7.19 -6.41 -14.74
C ILE A 19 7.72 -7.84 -14.67
N ASN A 20 8.81 -8.09 -15.42
CA ASN A 20 9.44 -9.41 -15.44
C ASN A 20 9.91 -9.78 -14.03
N GLY A 21 9.55 -10.98 -13.57
CA GLY A 21 9.88 -11.42 -12.22
C GLY A 21 8.91 -10.92 -11.15
N TYR A 22 7.83 -10.24 -11.52
CA TYR A 22 6.85 -9.70 -10.59
C TYR A 22 6.33 -10.73 -9.58
N GLN A 23 6.07 -11.95 -10.05
CA GLN A 23 5.51 -13.01 -9.21
C GLN A 23 6.46 -13.46 -8.10
N ASN A 24 7.74 -13.15 -8.21
CA ASN A 24 8.76 -13.49 -7.22
C ASN A 24 9.08 -12.35 -6.28
N MET A 25 8.41 -11.21 -6.44
CA MET A 25 8.63 -10.02 -5.63
C MET A 25 7.66 -10.00 -4.46
N LYS A 26 8.14 -9.53 -3.32
CA LYS A 26 7.29 -9.26 -2.18
C LYS A 26 6.49 -8.00 -2.45
N ARG A 27 5.28 -7.94 -1.91
CA ARG A 27 4.37 -6.82 -2.12
C ARG A 27 3.81 -6.34 -0.80
N ALA A 28 3.72 -5.04 -0.65
CA ALA A 28 3.15 -4.40 0.53
C ALA A 28 2.29 -3.22 0.12
N SER A 29 1.30 -2.91 0.93
CA SER A 29 0.48 -1.71 0.75
C SER A 29 0.76 -0.74 1.88
N VAL A 30 0.71 0.56 1.58
CA VAL A 30 0.81 1.61 2.59
C VAL A 30 -0.29 2.63 2.36
N LEU A 31 -0.74 3.24 3.44
CA LEU A 31 -1.70 4.35 3.39
C LEU A 31 -0.98 5.63 3.72
N ILE A 32 -1.17 6.64 2.88
CA ILE A 32 -0.80 8.01 3.21
C ILE A 32 -2.07 8.66 3.75
N PRO A 33 -2.21 8.79 5.09
CA PRO A 33 -3.48 9.17 5.69
C PRO A 33 -3.58 10.67 5.88
N ILE A 34 -4.65 11.23 5.33
CA ILE A 34 -5.02 12.63 5.54
C ILE A 34 -6.09 12.68 6.62
N ILE A 35 -5.94 13.60 7.56
CA ILE A 35 -6.93 13.87 8.58
C ILE A 35 -7.41 15.29 8.40
N LYS A 36 -8.72 15.45 8.26
CA LYS A 36 -9.32 16.78 8.19
C LYS A 36 -9.63 17.26 9.61
N ARG A 37 -9.03 18.36 10.01
CA ARG A 37 -9.27 18.99 11.31
C ARG A 37 -9.70 20.42 11.11
N ASN A 38 -10.92 20.76 11.51
CA ASN A 38 -11.46 22.11 11.33
C ASN A 38 -11.25 22.60 9.90
N ASN A 39 -10.40 23.60 9.70
CA ASN A 39 -10.14 24.16 8.38
C ASN A 39 -8.79 23.77 7.80
N SER A 40 -8.17 22.73 8.35
CA SER A 40 -6.85 22.27 7.89
C SER A 40 -6.81 20.78 7.64
N TYR A 41 -5.80 20.36 6.90
CA TYR A 41 -5.52 18.94 6.67
C TYR A 41 -4.15 18.61 7.24
N GLU A 42 -4.07 17.44 7.86
CA GLU A 42 -2.83 16.94 8.43
C GLU A 42 -2.55 15.56 7.87
N ILE A 43 -1.28 15.18 7.85
CA ILE A 43 -0.85 13.83 7.47
C ILE A 43 -0.41 13.11 8.73
N LEU A 44 -0.92 11.90 8.92
CA LEU A 44 -0.56 11.07 10.06
C LEU A 44 0.67 10.24 9.74
N PHE A 45 1.64 10.29 10.63
CA PHE A 45 2.82 9.44 10.56
C PHE A 45 2.92 8.61 11.83
N GLU A 46 3.58 7.46 11.75
CA GLU A 46 3.97 6.73 12.95
C GLU A 46 5.50 6.70 13.04
N VAL A 47 6.00 6.62 14.27
CA VAL A 47 7.43 6.50 14.52
C VAL A 47 7.70 5.05 14.93
N ARG A 48 8.57 4.37 14.19
CA ARG A 48 8.89 2.98 14.47
C ARG A 48 9.63 2.86 15.81
N ALA A 49 9.33 1.79 16.54
CA ALA A 49 9.88 1.59 17.87
C ALA A 49 11.40 1.44 17.84
N LYS A 50 12.06 1.94 18.88
CA LYS A 50 13.53 1.88 19.02
C LYS A 50 14.07 0.46 19.04
N THR A 51 13.27 -0.49 19.49
CA THR A 51 13.67 -1.89 19.64
C THR A 51 13.58 -2.71 18.35
N LEU A 52 13.04 -2.14 17.28
CA LEU A 52 12.95 -2.85 16.01
C LEU A 52 14.32 -3.01 15.37
N ARG A 53 14.55 -4.19 14.80
CA ARG A 53 15.81 -4.49 14.10
C ARG A 53 15.93 -3.71 12.80
N SER A 54 14.80 -3.46 12.14
CA SER A 54 14.75 -2.74 10.86
C SER A 54 14.14 -1.37 11.07
N GLN A 55 14.85 -0.36 10.60
CA GLN A 55 14.37 1.02 10.59
C GLN A 55 13.84 1.53 11.95
N PRO A 56 14.61 1.37 13.04
CA PRO A 56 14.18 1.90 14.34
C PRO A 56 14.15 3.43 14.31
N ASN A 57 13.19 4.02 15.00
CA ASN A 57 12.98 5.48 15.10
C ASN A 57 12.62 6.16 13.77
N GLU A 58 12.47 5.44 12.68
CA GLU A 58 12.09 6.05 11.41
C GLU A 58 10.60 6.37 11.37
N ILE A 59 10.28 7.44 10.66
CA ILE A 59 8.90 7.83 10.40
C ILE A 59 8.37 6.95 9.28
N ALA A 60 7.19 6.41 9.47
CA ALA A 60 6.58 5.52 8.51
C ALA A 60 5.07 5.78 8.38
N PHE A 61 4.52 5.40 7.24
CA PHE A 61 3.08 5.36 7.05
C PHE A 61 2.55 3.97 7.44
N PRO A 62 1.29 3.89 7.90
CA PRO A 62 0.69 2.59 8.22
C PRO A 62 0.59 1.73 6.96
N GLY A 63 0.79 0.44 7.14
CA GLY A 63 0.72 -0.52 6.04
C GLY A 63 1.35 -1.84 6.40
N GLY A 64 1.39 -2.72 5.44
CA GLY A 64 2.00 -4.02 5.62
C GLY A 64 1.87 -4.94 4.42
N LYS A 65 2.21 -6.19 4.63
CA LYS A 65 2.30 -7.19 3.58
C LYS A 65 0.94 -7.48 2.94
N ILE A 66 0.94 -7.58 1.62
CA ILE A 66 -0.22 -8.07 0.87
C ILE A 66 -0.21 -9.59 0.93
N GLU A 67 -1.29 -10.18 1.41
CA GLU A 67 -1.42 -11.62 1.50
C GLU A 67 -1.74 -12.21 0.14
N LYS A 68 -1.44 -13.51 -0.01
CA LYS A 68 -1.69 -14.21 -1.27
C LYS A 68 -3.17 -14.14 -1.64
N GLY A 69 -3.47 -13.68 -2.86
CA GLY A 69 -4.83 -13.53 -3.34
C GLY A 69 -5.56 -12.31 -2.83
N GLU A 70 -4.91 -11.50 -2.01
CA GLU A 70 -5.51 -10.29 -1.47
C GLU A 70 -5.29 -9.12 -2.44
N ASP A 71 -6.33 -8.29 -2.60
CA ASP A 71 -6.23 -7.06 -3.36
C ASP A 71 -5.39 -6.03 -2.61
N PRO A 72 -4.53 -5.23 -3.29
CA PRO A 72 -3.70 -4.23 -2.61
C PRO A 72 -4.46 -3.22 -1.76
N GLN A 73 -5.62 -2.76 -2.23
CA GLN A 73 -6.43 -1.81 -1.44
C GLN A 73 -7.00 -2.47 -0.18
N THR A 74 -7.45 -3.70 -0.29
CA THR A 74 -7.94 -4.47 0.85
C THR A 74 -6.84 -4.65 1.89
N ALA A 75 -5.63 -4.99 1.44
CA ALA A 75 -4.48 -5.11 2.33
C ALA A 75 -4.15 -3.80 3.02
N CYS A 76 -4.20 -2.70 2.28
CA CYS A 76 -3.97 -1.36 2.81
C CYS A 76 -4.91 -1.04 3.97
N ILE A 77 -6.20 -1.28 3.76
CA ILE A 77 -7.22 -1.01 4.79
C ILE A 77 -7.04 -1.95 5.98
N ARG A 78 -6.85 -3.23 5.72
CA ARG A 78 -6.68 -4.23 6.79
C ARG A 78 -5.49 -3.90 7.69
N GLU A 79 -4.33 -3.67 7.08
CA GLU A 79 -3.11 -3.39 7.83
C GLU A 79 -3.22 -2.08 8.61
N THR A 80 -3.81 -1.06 8.01
CA THR A 80 -4.01 0.22 8.69
C THR A 80 -4.92 0.06 9.90
N CYS A 81 -6.01 -0.69 9.77
CA CYS A 81 -6.93 -0.95 10.89
C CYS A 81 -6.23 -1.69 12.01
N GLU A 82 -5.40 -2.69 11.68
CA GLU A 82 -4.65 -3.45 12.68
C GLU A 82 -3.64 -2.58 13.43
N GLU A 83 -2.91 -1.73 12.72
CA GLU A 83 -1.87 -0.91 13.33
C GLU A 83 -2.41 0.24 14.17
N ILE A 84 -3.45 0.90 13.70
CA ILE A 84 -3.98 2.11 14.36
C ILE A 84 -5.14 1.78 15.31
N GLY A 85 -5.77 0.64 15.14
CA GLY A 85 -6.90 0.24 15.98
C GLY A 85 -8.21 0.91 15.59
N ILE A 86 -8.42 1.08 14.29
CA ILE A 86 -9.65 1.67 13.76
C ILE A 86 -10.38 0.64 12.90
N THR A 87 -11.57 0.97 12.42
CA THR A 87 -12.34 0.09 11.56
C THR A 87 -12.30 0.58 10.11
N GLN A 88 -12.67 -0.33 9.19
CA GLN A 88 -12.67 0.02 7.78
C GLN A 88 -13.59 1.20 7.44
N ASP A 89 -14.66 1.38 8.21
CA ASP A 89 -15.58 2.49 7.99
C ASP A 89 -14.98 3.86 8.32
N ASP A 90 -13.85 3.86 9.01
CA ASP A 90 -13.15 5.09 9.37
C ASP A 90 -12.18 5.55 8.28
N ILE A 91 -12.02 4.76 7.23
CA ILE A 91 -11.06 5.03 6.14
C ILE A 91 -11.81 5.22 4.84
N GLU A 92 -11.51 6.32 4.15
CA GLU A 92 -11.97 6.54 2.78
C GLU A 92 -10.76 6.57 1.86
N ILE A 93 -10.64 5.61 0.95
CA ILE A 93 -9.57 5.61 -0.04
C ILE A 93 -9.91 6.62 -1.13
N ILE A 94 -9.00 7.55 -1.37
CA ILE A 94 -9.15 8.55 -2.43
C ILE A 94 -8.61 8.03 -3.74
N SER A 95 -7.40 7.48 -3.74
CA SER A 95 -6.75 7.07 -4.98
C SER A 95 -5.56 6.17 -4.69
N PRO A 96 -5.31 5.18 -5.57
CA PRO A 96 -3.98 4.57 -5.59
C PRO A 96 -2.98 5.59 -6.14
N LEU A 97 -1.73 5.45 -5.73
CA LEU A 97 -0.62 6.24 -6.23
C LEU A 97 0.34 5.33 -6.98
N ASP A 98 1.38 5.91 -7.57
CA ASP A 98 2.34 5.14 -8.34
C ASP A 98 3.03 4.08 -7.50
N LEU A 99 3.24 2.91 -8.08
CA LEU A 99 3.95 1.82 -7.43
C LEU A 99 5.40 2.20 -7.22
N TYR A 100 5.94 1.79 -6.08
CA TYR A 100 7.33 2.03 -5.74
C TYR A 100 8.05 0.70 -5.60
N LEU A 101 9.13 0.54 -6.36
CA LEU A 101 9.99 -0.65 -6.28
C LEU A 101 11.24 -0.28 -5.50
N ASN A 102 11.45 -0.91 -4.35
CA ASN A 102 12.67 -0.66 -3.60
C ASN A 102 13.78 -1.65 -3.99
N HIS A 103 14.99 -1.37 -3.54
CA HIS A 103 16.18 -2.16 -3.88
C HIS A 103 16.21 -3.56 -3.26
N SER A 104 15.25 -3.87 -2.39
CA SER A 104 15.13 -5.20 -1.77
C SER A 104 14.08 -6.07 -2.46
N ASN A 105 13.72 -5.76 -3.69
CA ASN A 105 12.69 -6.47 -4.48
C ASN A 105 11.31 -6.44 -3.82
N LEU A 106 11.00 -5.36 -3.13
CA LEU A 106 9.69 -5.11 -2.54
C LEU A 106 8.93 -4.09 -3.40
N ILE A 107 7.74 -4.47 -3.83
CA ILE A 107 6.84 -3.55 -4.52
C ILE A 107 5.89 -2.97 -3.49
N ILE A 108 5.85 -1.65 -3.41
CA ILE A 108 4.96 -0.94 -2.51
C ILE A 108 3.82 -0.35 -3.31
N HIS A 109 2.60 -0.62 -2.85
CA HIS A 109 1.36 -0.08 -3.41
C HIS A 109 0.86 1.01 -2.46
N PRO A 110 1.17 2.29 -2.74
CA PRO A 110 0.69 3.37 -1.88
C PRO A 110 -0.71 3.79 -2.25
N PHE A 111 -1.47 4.19 -1.24
CA PHE A 111 -2.82 4.72 -1.39
C PHE A 111 -2.93 6.03 -0.62
N LEU A 112 -3.62 6.99 -1.22
CA LEU A 112 -4.00 8.20 -0.52
C LEU A 112 -5.40 8.01 0.05
N GLY A 113 -5.58 8.31 1.33
CA GLY A 113 -6.88 8.14 1.96
C GLY A 113 -7.12 9.11 3.09
N ILE A 114 -8.38 9.19 3.52
CA ILE A 114 -8.80 10.02 4.63
C ILE A 114 -9.17 9.13 5.80
N ILE A 115 -8.66 9.46 6.98
CA ILE A 115 -9.08 8.83 8.23
C ILE A 115 -9.96 9.84 8.98
N LYS A 116 -11.11 9.38 9.47
CA LYS A 116 -12.00 10.23 10.28
C LYS A 116 -11.30 10.65 11.55
N GLU A 117 -11.33 11.94 11.86
CA GLU A 117 -10.72 12.46 13.09
C GLU A 117 -11.29 11.79 14.32
N SER A 118 -12.60 11.50 14.33
CA SER A 118 -13.27 10.86 15.45
C SER A 118 -12.77 9.44 15.72
N ALA A 119 -12.13 8.79 14.77
CA ALA A 119 -11.55 7.46 14.95
C ALA A 119 -10.22 7.50 15.69
N LEU A 120 -9.56 8.65 15.70
CA LEU A 120 -8.27 8.82 16.36
C LEU A 120 -8.51 9.17 17.83
N LYS A 121 -8.18 8.22 18.68
CA LYS A 121 -8.37 8.39 20.11
C LYS A 121 -7.20 9.17 20.74
N ASN A 122 -7.36 9.55 22.00
CA ASN A 122 -6.42 10.42 22.71
C ASN A 122 -5.00 9.84 22.87
N ASP A 123 -4.83 8.56 22.64
CA ASP A 123 -3.53 7.90 22.75
C ASP A 123 -2.64 8.12 21.52
N ILE A 124 -3.18 8.69 20.45
CA ILE A 124 -2.37 9.09 19.29
C ILE A 124 -1.95 10.54 19.52
N LYS A 125 -0.71 10.71 19.90
CA LYS A 125 -0.15 12.04 20.14
C LYS A 125 0.48 12.59 18.87
N ASN A 126 0.24 13.87 18.65
CA ASN A 126 0.81 14.59 17.51
C ASN A 126 2.30 14.75 17.67
#